data_478a2d6f86076c4605ea8c35cd25f747
#
_entry.id   478a2d6f86076c4605ea8c35cd25f747
#
_cell.length_a   1.000
_cell.length_b   1.000
_cell.length_c   1.000
_cell.angle_alpha   90.00
_cell.angle_beta   90.00
_cell.angle_gamma   90.00
#
_symmetry.space_group_name_H-M   'P 1'
#
loop_
_entity.id
_entity.type
_entity.pdbx_description
1 polymer ?
#
loop_
_entity_poly.entity_id
_entity_poly.type
_entity_poly.pdbx_seq_one_letter_code
_entity_poly.pdbx_strand_id
1 'polypeptide(L)'
;MLHPRRPTAPDSLPATPEADLPAGGDPPESGLGRHELQSLTLAPVQSVGLRPLQAVDAACDVVSVVRLFRERRCTQVLVRGVDAAPGGLGIFTTSGLQRAILDGTPLDTLPVGRLASHPLVAVGPQTPVFEALALMIRHRVQRLVVLKAAPDGRLPAQPGEADVAGVLEQPDLLSFLSNHSYLVTRQIVEAADLDALAPAAAQINRVIALLHAGGTRMGLIARLVQALNAQLFERAWQLVAPPDLVANSCLFVMGSEGRGEQLLKTDQDNALVLRDGWAPPADLDAICQRFSDALARFGYPPCPGRIMLSNPEWRHAVADFRLRARRWLLMPTADSLMALAIFLDAHAVCGDATLLDQVRDAVWDLVDDNDALLARFAAVVNAFEGAAEAAQPGWWNRILHPLQPGQAADAALDLKKAGVFPLVHGVRALALAARVQATGTAERVAALVAAGRLPAAMGQELVDALHVFMRLKLDAGLASQAAGGSGDAVDASRLGTLDRDLLRDALAVVKRFKGLLRQRFHLDAV
;
A
#
# COMPACT_ATOMS: atom_id res chain seq x y z
N MET A 1 -38.86 52.74 -58.54
CA MET A 1 -39.36 53.87 -57.72
C MET A 1 -39.02 53.56 -56.28
N LEU A 2 -38.32 54.52 -55.63
CA LEU A 2 -37.98 54.57 -54.18
C LEU A 2 -37.03 53.53 -53.59
N HIS A 3 -35.77 53.89 -53.62
CA HIS A 3 -34.73 53.41 -52.70
C HIS A 3 -35.01 53.87 -51.25
N PRO A 4 -34.75 53.08 -50.22
CA PRO A 4 -34.47 53.56 -48.88
C PRO A 4 -32.98 53.62 -48.62
N ARG A 5 -32.58 54.72 -48.01
CA ARG A 5 -31.27 55.18 -47.62
C ARG A 5 -30.62 54.28 -46.54
N ARG A 6 -29.29 54.11 -46.65
CA ARG A 6 -28.44 53.62 -45.52
C ARG A 6 -28.39 54.67 -44.41
N PRO A 7 -28.39 54.26 -43.13
CA PRO A 7 -28.01 55.15 -42.05
C PRO A 7 -26.52 55.17 -41.85
N THR A 8 -25.98 56.33 -41.61
CA THR A 8 -24.62 56.72 -41.28
C THR A 8 -24.22 56.23 -39.92
N ALA A 9 -22.91 55.84 -39.78
CA ALA A 9 -22.28 55.51 -38.52
C ALA A 9 -22.14 56.75 -37.62
N PRO A 10 -22.27 56.61 -36.29
CA PRO A 10 -21.84 57.63 -35.36
C PRO A 10 -20.38 57.46 -34.89
N ASP A 11 -19.82 58.59 -34.54
CA ASP A 11 -18.48 58.97 -34.19
C ASP A 11 -17.76 58.09 -33.13
N SER A 12 -16.44 58.07 -33.32
CA SER A 12 -15.37 57.65 -32.46
C SER A 12 -15.52 58.04 -30.98
N LEU A 13 -15.46 57.04 -30.11
CA LEU A 13 -15.16 57.20 -28.68
C LEU A 13 -13.64 57.19 -28.42
N PRO A 14 -13.16 57.94 -27.43
CA PRO A 14 -11.74 58.13 -27.20
C PRO A 14 -11.07 56.87 -26.59
N ALA A 15 -9.82 56.66 -26.97
CA ALA A 15 -8.93 55.64 -26.46
C ALA A 15 -8.76 55.72 -24.94
N THR A 16 -9.02 54.62 -24.25
CA THR A 16 -8.62 54.40 -22.85
C THR A 16 -7.16 53.98 -22.82
N PRO A 17 -6.38 54.45 -21.85
CA PRO A 17 -4.94 54.14 -21.78
C PRO A 17 -4.71 52.65 -21.47
N GLU A 18 -3.74 52.08 -22.18
CA GLU A 18 -3.20 50.74 -21.89
C GLU A 18 -2.72 50.71 -20.44
N ALA A 19 -3.43 49.91 -19.63
CA ALA A 19 -2.94 49.51 -18.32
C ALA A 19 -1.93 48.38 -18.49
N ASP A 20 -0.68 48.62 -18.09
CA ASP A 20 0.37 47.64 -17.94
C ASP A 20 -0.18 46.37 -17.25
N LEU A 21 -0.22 45.26 -17.97
CA LEU A 21 -0.39 43.93 -17.41
C LEU A 21 0.97 43.52 -16.79
N PRO A 22 1.04 43.21 -15.51
CA PRO A 22 2.26 42.64 -14.95
C PRO A 22 2.50 41.25 -15.55
N ALA A 23 3.74 41.06 -15.98
CA ALA A 23 4.28 39.80 -16.49
C ALA A 23 3.96 38.62 -15.58
N GLY A 24 3.62 37.49 -16.21
CA GLY A 24 3.47 36.12 -15.72
C GLY A 24 3.80 35.88 -14.25
N GLY A 25 2.82 35.94 -13.40
CA GLY A 25 2.83 35.27 -12.11
C GLY A 25 2.31 33.84 -12.32
N ASP A 26 3.08 32.87 -11.89
CA ASP A 26 2.62 31.49 -11.77
C ASP A 26 1.27 31.46 -11.03
N PRO A 27 0.34 30.56 -11.41
CA PRO A 27 -0.91 30.42 -10.67
C PRO A 27 -0.61 30.13 -9.20
N PRO A 28 -1.35 30.68 -8.25
CA PRO A 28 -1.10 30.44 -6.84
C PRO A 28 -1.25 28.94 -6.57
N GLU A 29 -0.12 28.26 -6.47
CA GLU A 29 -0.08 26.91 -5.90
C GLU A 29 -0.86 26.99 -4.60
N SER A 30 -1.91 26.18 -4.49
CA SER A 30 -2.77 26.09 -3.33
C SER A 30 -1.90 25.73 -2.10
N GLY A 31 -1.45 26.74 -1.39
CA GLY A 31 -0.52 26.62 -0.25
C GLY A 31 -1.13 25.88 0.95
N LEU A 32 -2.44 25.68 0.96
CA LEU A 32 -3.15 24.96 2.01
C LEU A 32 -2.69 23.50 2.13
N GLY A 33 -2.54 22.76 1.03
CA GLY A 33 -2.15 21.34 1.09
C GLY A 33 -0.68 21.11 1.47
N ARG A 34 0.24 22.03 1.15
CA ARG A 34 1.65 21.93 1.60
C ARG A 34 1.80 22.27 3.08
N HIS A 35 1.09 23.27 3.55
CA HIS A 35 1.13 23.66 4.97
C HIS A 35 0.49 22.60 5.87
N GLU A 36 -0.61 21.99 5.46
CA GLU A 36 -1.27 20.94 6.26
C GLU A 36 -0.42 19.66 6.36
N LEU A 37 0.22 19.21 5.29
CA LEU A 37 1.05 18.00 5.31
C LEU A 37 2.44 18.24 5.90
N GLN A 38 3.05 19.42 5.72
CA GLN A 38 4.20 19.82 6.53
C GLN A 38 3.81 19.92 8.01
N SER A 39 2.61 20.42 8.31
CA SER A 39 2.08 20.45 9.67
C SER A 39 1.90 19.05 10.25
N LEU A 40 1.62 18.03 9.44
CA LEU A 40 1.41 16.65 9.87
C LEU A 40 2.69 15.83 10.07
N THR A 41 3.66 16.01 9.18
CA THR A 41 5.00 15.39 9.31
C THR A 41 5.76 16.00 10.47
N LEU A 42 5.52 17.29 10.68
CA LEU A 42 6.07 18.08 11.77
C LEU A 42 5.09 18.23 12.94
N ALA A 43 3.90 17.58 12.86
CA ALA A 43 2.94 17.61 13.95
C ALA A 43 3.63 17.18 15.24
N PRO A 44 3.70 18.03 16.23
CA PRO A 44 4.40 17.72 17.46
C PRO A 44 3.58 16.70 18.28
N VAL A 45 4.28 15.85 19.02
CA VAL A 45 3.68 14.85 19.93
C VAL A 45 2.61 15.44 20.85
N GLN A 46 2.73 16.69 21.24
CA GLN A 46 1.71 17.36 22.06
C GLN A 46 0.35 17.51 21.38
N SER A 47 0.27 17.43 20.03
CA SER A 47 -1.00 17.45 19.30
C SER A 47 -1.72 16.10 19.28
N VAL A 48 -1.03 15.03 19.67
CA VAL A 48 -1.62 13.73 19.95
C VAL A 48 -2.06 13.72 21.41
N GLY A 49 -3.27 13.34 21.73
CA GLY A 49 -3.76 13.33 23.11
C GLY A 49 -2.85 12.52 24.04
N LEU A 50 -2.16 13.18 24.96
CA LEU A 50 -1.32 12.52 25.95
C LEU A 50 -2.17 11.95 27.08
N ARG A 51 -1.87 10.72 27.51
CA ARG A 51 -2.54 10.12 28.67
C ARG A 51 -1.80 10.51 29.95
N PRO A 52 -2.53 10.85 31.03
CA PRO A 52 -1.92 11.14 32.32
C PRO A 52 -1.24 9.87 32.86
N LEU A 53 -0.06 10.05 33.45
CA LEU A 53 0.71 8.97 34.03
C LEU A 53 0.66 9.08 35.57
N GLN A 54 0.21 8.02 36.22
CA GLN A 54 0.20 7.92 37.68
C GLN A 54 1.58 7.47 38.15
N ALA A 55 2.04 8.03 39.28
CA ALA A 55 3.32 7.66 39.88
C ALA A 55 3.12 6.82 41.15
N VAL A 56 3.97 5.81 41.32
CA VAL A 56 4.04 4.95 42.49
C VAL A 56 5.48 4.86 42.97
N ASP A 57 5.68 4.52 44.25
CA ASP A 57 7.00 4.29 44.81
C ASP A 57 7.55 2.92 44.40
N ALA A 58 8.88 2.80 44.20
CA ALA A 58 9.55 1.54 43.86
C ALA A 58 9.32 0.41 44.88
N ALA A 59 9.09 0.78 46.13
CA ALA A 59 8.79 -0.17 47.21
C ALA A 59 7.35 -0.69 47.21
N CYS A 60 6.47 -0.10 46.41
CA CYS A 60 5.08 -0.58 46.29
C CYS A 60 5.03 -2.00 45.71
N ASP A 61 4.17 -2.86 46.31
CA ASP A 61 3.98 -4.22 45.82
C ASP A 61 3.18 -4.27 44.50
N VAL A 62 3.39 -5.33 43.71
CA VAL A 62 2.77 -5.49 42.40
C VAL A 62 1.25 -5.59 42.49
N VAL A 63 0.69 -6.22 43.55
CA VAL A 63 -0.78 -6.38 43.72
C VAL A 63 -1.43 -4.98 43.90
N SER A 64 -0.81 -4.12 44.71
CA SER A 64 -1.27 -2.74 44.90
C SER A 64 -1.25 -1.94 43.60
N VAL A 65 -0.22 -2.12 42.75
CA VAL A 65 -0.16 -1.48 41.43
C VAL A 65 -1.22 -2.04 40.46
N VAL A 66 -1.50 -3.34 40.50
CA VAL A 66 -2.56 -3.94 39.67
C VAL A 66 -3.96 -3.45 40.11
N ARG A 67 -4.17 -3.24 41.43
CA ARG A 67 -5.41 -2.61 41.91
C ARG A 67 -5.55 -1.20 41.36
N LEU A 68 -4.46 -0.42 41.35
CA LEU A 68 -4.43 0.92 40.78
C LEU A 68 -4.74 0.90 39.27
N PHE A 69 -4.21 -0.08 38.51
CA PHE A 69 -4.55 -0.27 37.09
C PHE A 69 -6.07 -0.43 36.90
N ARG A 70 -6.71 -1.21 37.72
CA ARG A 70 -8.16 -1.43 37.67
C ARG A 70 -8.94 -0.18 38.06
N GLU A 71 -8.57 0.48 39.17
CA GLU A 71 -9.28 1.65 39.70
C GLU A 71 -9.17 2.86 38.78
N ARG A 72 -7.97 3.09 38.25
CA ARG A 72 -7.67 4.24 37.38
C ARG A 72 -7.83 3.94 35.88
N ARG A 73 -8.21 2.71 35.52
CA ARG A 73 -8.31 2.25 34.12
C ARG A 73 -7.05 2.56 33.30
N CYS A 74 -5.88 2.36 33.90
CA CYS A 74 -4.59 2.53 33.24
C CYS A 74 -3.88 1.19 33.08
N THR A 75 -2.90 1.12 32.19
CA THR A 75 -2.11 -0.08 31.88
C THR A 75 -0.62 0.11 32.20
N GLN A 76 -0.27 1.25 32.77
CA GLN A 76 1.08 1.62 33.15
C GLN A 76 1.10 2.63 34.30
N VAL A 77 2.22 2.63 35.04
CA VAL A 77 2.54 3.61 36.06
C VAL A 77 4.01 4.03 35.95
N LEU A 78 4.29 5.27 36.33
CA LEU A 78 5.65 5.74 36.57
C LEU A 78 6.10 5.22 37.93
N VAL A 79 7.31 4.68 38.01
CA VAL A 79 7.89 4.16 39.26
C VAL A 79 9.01 5.09 39.69
N ARG A 80 8.90 5.64 40.91
CA ARG A 80 9.89 6.53 41.54
C ARG A 80 10.86 5.73 42.44
N GLY A 81 12.07 6.22 42.57
CA GLY A 81 13.06 5.61 43.49
C GLY A 81 13.63 4.28 42.92
N VAL A 82 13.79 4.21 41.62
CA VAL A 82 14.46 3.07 40.97
C VAL A 82 15.95 3.34 40.96
N ASP A 83 16.71 2.71 41.87
CA ASP A 83 18.12 3.01 42.14
C ASP A 83 19.04 2.92 40.90
N ALA A 84 18.75 2.05 39.96
CA ALA A 84 19.55 1.85 38.76
C ALA A 84 19.14 2.77 37.58
N ALA A 85 18.11 3.60 37.74
CA ALA A 85 17.56 4.43 36.68
C ALA A 85 18.07 5.87 36.71
N PRO A 86 18.39 6.49 35.55
CA PRO A 86 18.66 7.93 35.49
C PRO A 86 17.48 8.74 36.07
N GLY A 87 17.76 9.63 37.00
CA GLY A 87 16.72 10.41 37.71
C GLY A 87 15.81 9.57 38.62
N GLY A 88 16.15 8.30 38.90
CA GLY A 88 15.35 7.43 39.76
C GLY A 88 13.99 7.01 39.20
N LEU A 89 13.76 7.16 37.91
CA LEU A 89 12.46 6.87 37.27
C LEU A 89 12.49 5.63 36.37
N GLY A 90 11.46 4.81 36.51
CA GLY A 90 11.16 3.69 35.63
C GLY A 90 9.69 3.67 35.23
N ILE A 91 9.29 2.78 34.33
CA ILE A 91 7.91 2.53 33.97
C ILE A 91 7.56 1.06 34.18
N PHE A 92 6.45 0.81 34.84
CA PHE A 92 5.90 -0.53 34.98
C PHE A 92 4.58 -0.64 34.19
N THR A 93 4.42 -1.75 33.47
CA THR A 93 3.32 -1.96 32.52
C THR A 93 2.72 -3.35 32.67
N THR A 94 1.60 -3.63 32.00
CA THR A 94 0.98 -4.96 31.94
C THR A 94 1.94 -6.05 31.43
N SER A 95 2.90 -5.72 30.56
CA SER A 95 3.95 -6.66 30.13
C SER A 95 4.95 -6.95 31.28
N GLY A 96 5.17 -6.00 32.16
CA GLY A 96 5.94 -6.19 33.41
C GLY A 96 5.23 -7.15 34.37
N LEU A 97 3.90 -7.10 34.45
CA LEU A 97 3.08 -8.02 35.24
C LEU A 97 3.23 -9.47 34.74
N GLN A 98 3.25 -9.69 33.41
CA GLN A 98 3.50 -11.03 32.86
C GLN A 98 4.85 -11.61 33.32
N ARG A 99 5.88 -10.78 33.34
CA ARG A 99 7.21 -11.17 33.87
C ARG A 99 7.17 -11.45 35.36
N ALA A 100 6.44 -10.64 36.14
CA ALA A 100 6.26 -10.84 37.57
C ALA A 100 5.61 -12.21 37.89
N ILE A 101 4.62 -12.62 37.12
CA ILE A 101 3.94 -13.92 37.28
C ILE A 101 4.93 -15.08 37.01
N LEU A 102 5.81 -14.92 36.02
CA LEU A 102 6.80 -15.94 35.65
C LEU A 102 7.98 -16.02 36.64
N ASP A 103 8.26 -14.96 37.40
CA ASP A 103 9.32 -14.91 38.42
C ASP A 103 9.02 -15.86 39.61
N GLY A 104 7.74 -16.16 39.87
CA GLY A 104 7.32 -17.05 40.96
C GLY A 104 7.39 -16.45 42.36
N THR A 105 7.84 -15.18 42.50
CA THR A 105 7.79 -14.45 43.77
C THR A 105 6.35 -14.04 44.09
N PRO A 106 5.86 -14.15 45.34
CA PRO A 106 4.54 -13.70 45.69
C PRO A 106 4.34 -12.22 45.34
N LEU A 107 3.32 -11.89 44.54
CA LEU A 107 3.11 -10.56 43.96
C LEU A 107 2.79 -9.48 45.01
N ASP A 108 2.30 -9.87 46.17
CA ASP A 108 1.98 -9.01 47.31
C ASP A 108 3.21 -8.59 48.12
N THR A 109 4.35 -9.23 47.88
CA THR A 109 5.65 -8.91 48.51
C THR A 109 6.70 -8.45 47.51
N LEU A 110 6.43 -8.58 46.21
CA LEU A 110 7.36 -8.22 45.13
C LEU A 110 7.32 -6.71 44.86
N PRO A 111 8.41 -5.96 45.14
CA PRO A 111 8.45 -4.51 44.88
C PRO A 111 8.43 -4.22 43.36
N VAL A 112 7.58 -3.28 42.93
CA VAL A 112 7.42 -2.92 41.51
C VAL A 112 8.71 -2.34 40.92
N GLY A 113 9.57 -1.70 41.73
CA GLY A 113 10.84 -1.16 41.30
C GLY A 113 11.79 -2.19 40.69
N ARG A 114 11.71 -3.47 41.14
CA ARG A 114 12.53 -4.58 40.58
C ARG A 114 12.12 -4.95 39.14
N LEU A 115 10.91 -4.60 38.74
CA LEU A 115 10.31 -4.96 37.47
C LEU A 115 10.12 -3.75 36.53
N ALA A 116 10.34 -2.54 37.05
CA ALA A 116 10.25 -1.33 36.28
C ALA A 116 11.29 -1.31 35.15
N SER A 117 10.85 -0.98 33.95
CA SER A 117 11.75 -0.80 32.80
C SER A 117 12.43 0.56 32.86
N HIS A 118 13.75 0.57 32.72
CA HIS A 118 14.59 1.76 32.66
C HIS A 118 15.79 1.51 31.73
N PRO A 119 16.47 2.54 31.17
CA PRO A 119 16.07 3.95 31.19
C PRO A 119 14.74 4.18 30.46
N LEU A 120 14.04 5.27 30.80
CA LEU A 120 12.82 5.65 30.10
C LEU A 120 13.13 6.00 28.65
N VAL A 121 12.36 5.46 27.71
CA VAL A 121 12.36 5.97 26.33
C VAL A 121 11.42 7.17 26.29
N ALA A 122 12.01 8.35 26.15
CA ALA A 122 11.31 9.62 26.31
C ALA A 122 11.49 10.54 25.09
N VAL A 123 10.51 11.40 24.87
CA VAL A 123 10.48 12.44 23.82
C VAL A 123 10.02 13.78 24.38
N GLY A 124 10.32 14.84 23.66
CA GLY A 124 9.80 16.17 23.98
C GLY A 124 8.41 16.43 23.38
N PRO A 125 7.70 17.46 23.84
CA PRO A 125 6.39 17.83 23.33
C PRO A 125 6.42 18.27 21.87
N GLN A 126 7.56 18.82 21.42
CA GLN A 126 7.79 19.26 20.04
C GLN A 126 8.38 18.20 19.13
N THR A 127 8.68 16.99 19.65
CA THR A 127 9.16 15.88 18.83
C THR A 127 8.11 15.55 17.76
N PRO A 128 8.50 15.42 16.48
CA PRO A 128 7.58 15.02 15.43
C PRO A 128 6.94 13.66 15.72
N VAL A 129 5.65 13.51 15.44
CA VAL A 129 4.88 12.27 15.65
C VAL A 129 5.55 11.07 14.98
N PHE A 130 6.14 11.26 13.80
CA PHE A 130 6.87 10.20 13.09
C PHE A 130 8.17 9.79 13.77
N GLU A 131 8.89 10.74 14.34
CA GLU A 131 10.09 10.44 15.12
C GLU A 131 9.73 9.64 16.38
N ALA A 132 8.64 10.00 17.04
CA ALA A 132 8.10 9.24 18.16
C ALA A 132 7.75 7.80 17.75
N LEU A 133 7.10 7.61 16.61
CA LEU A 133 6.82 6.27 16.08
C LEU A 133 8.10 5.49 15.74
N ALA A 134 9.08 6.13 15.12
CA ALA A 134 10.38 5.52 14.81
C ALA A 134 11.12 5.09 16.08
N LEU A 135 11.05 5.89 17.15
CA LEU A 135 11.62 5.55 18.47
C LEU A 135 10.91 4.34 19.08
N MET A 136 9.57 4.27 19.03
CA MET A 136 8.82 3.08 19.49
C MET A 136 9.28 1.81 18.79
N ILE A 137 9.47 1.86 17.47
CA ILE A 137 9.91 0.73 16.66
C ILE A 137 11.36 0.36 17.00
N ARG A 138 12.25 1.35 17.03
CA ARG A 138 13.69 1.16 17.31
C ARG A 138 13.92 0.51 18.67
N HIS A 139 13.22 1.00 19.70
CA HIS A 139 13.34 0.50 21.07
C HIS A 139 12.41 -0.67 21.39
N ARG A 140 11.59 -1.12 20.42
CA ARG A 140 10.58 -2.18 20.59
C ARG A 140 9.64 -1.93 21.77
N VAL A 141 9.27 -0.66 21.98
CA VAL A 141 8.31 -0.24 23.00
C VAL A 141 7.00 0.22 22.39
N GLN A 142 5.91 0.03 23.10
CA GLN A 142 4.57 0.46 22.66
C GLN A 142 4.17 1.81 23.27
N ARG A 143 5.07 2.40 24.05
CA ARG A 143 4.83 3.64 24.81
C ARG A 143 6.08 4.49 24.92
N LEU A 144 5.91 5.80 24.86
CA LEU A 144 6.95 6.77 25.12
C LEU A 144 6.51 7.71 26.25
N VAL A 145 7.43 8.03 27.13
CA VAL A 145 7.19 9.08 28.12
C VAL A 145 7.41 10.44 27.44
N VAL A 146 6.46 11.34 27.58
CA VAL A 146 6.60 12.69 27.06
C VAL A 146 7.05 13.59 28.21
N LEU A 147 8.21 14.20 28.05
CA LEU A 147 8.79 15.12 29.03
C LEU A 147 8.43 16.57 28.71
N LYS A 148 8.32 17.40 29.72
CA LYS A 148 8.22 18.85 29.55
C LYS A 148 9.57 19.37 29.08
N ALA A 149 9.58 20.24 28.08
CA ALA A 149 10.78 20.90 27.64
C ALA A 149 11.07 22.08 28.57
N ALA A 150 12.35 22.32 28.85
CA ALA A 150 12.80 23.56 29.50
C ALA A 150 12.52 24.77 28.57
N PRO A 151 12.56 26.02 29.10
CA PRO A 151 12.33 27.21 28.27
C PRO A 151 13.27 27.35 27.07
N ASP A 152 14.44 26.73 27.12
CA ASP A 152 15.43 26.67 26.03
C ASP A 152 15.15 25.51 25.02
N GLY A 153 14.06 24.76 25.19
CA GLY A 153 13.67 23.65 24.34
C GLY A 153 14.40 22.33 24.61
N ARG A 154 15.32 22.30 25.58
CA ARG A 154 16.07 21.08 25.92
C ARG A 154 15.28 20.18 26.86
N LEU A 155 15.49 18.87 26.70
CA LEU A 155 14.94 17.88 27.63
C LEU A 155 15.90 17.72 28.82
N PRO A 156 15.38 17.50 30.05
CA PRO A 156 16.21 17.22 31.21
C PRO A 156 17.03 15.94 31.04
N ALA A 157 18.31 15.99 31.28
CA ALA A 157 19.21 14.83 31.19
C ALA A 157 18.89 13.78 32.26
N GLN A 158 18.37 14.18 33.40
CA GLN A 158 17.90 13.33 34.49
C GLN A 158 16.47 13.76 34.85
N PRO A 159 15.44 13.26 34.13
CA PRO A 159 14.07 13.70 34.37
C PRO A 159 13.56 13.25 35.73
N GLY A 160 12.95 14.17 36.47
CA GLY A 160 12.15 13.87 37.64
C GLY A 160 10.67 13.71 37.31
N GLU A 161 9.86 13.30 38.29
CA GLU A 161 8.40 13.16 38.11
C GLU A 161 7.73 14.46 37.62
N ALA A 162 8.17 15.58 38.11
CA ALA A 162 7.64 16.90 37.75
C ALA A 162 7.86 17.24 36.26
N ASP A 163 8.88 16.63 35.64
CA ASP A 163 9.22 16.85 34.25
C ASP A 163 8.38 15.97 33.29
N VAL A 164 7.61 15.03 33.81
CA VAL A 164 6.75 14.16 32.97
C VAL A 164 5.46 14.92 32.63
N ALA A 165 5.19 15.04 31.32
CA ALA A 165 3.94 15.61 30.80
C ALA A 165 2.84 14.54 30.64
N GLY A 166 3.23 13.31 30.34
CA GLY A 166 2.31 12.19 30.14
C GLY A 166 2.96 11.03 29.39
N VAL A 167 2.14 10.12 28.92
CA VAL A 167 2.55 9.00 28.10
C VAL A 167 1.83 9.03 26.76
N LEU A 168 2.54 8.67 25.70
CA LEU A 168 2.06 8.50 24.36
C LEU A 168 2.04 7.01 24.05
N GLU A 169 0.88 6.47 23.68
CA GLU A 169 0.74 5.05 23.33
C GLU A 169 0.70 4.86 21.80
N GLN A 170 1.18 3.70 21.34
CA GLN A 170 1.14 3.36 19.91
C GLN A 170 -0.28 3.43 19.31
N PRO A 171 -1.38 3.00 20.00
CA PRO A 171 -2.74 3.19 19.48
C PRO A 171 -3.15 4.65 19.29
N ASP A 172 -2.68 5.56 20.16
CA ASP A 172 -2.98 6.99 20.03
C ASP A 172 -2.30 7.59 18.80
N LEU A 173 -1.05 7.18 18.53
CA LEU A 173 -0.34 7.53 17.29
C LEU A 173 -1.04 6.96 16.05
N LEU A 174 -1.46 5.70 16.09
CA LEU A 174 -2.18 5.08 14.98
C LEU A 174 -3.53 5.76 14.73
N SER A 175 -4.24 6.15 15.78
CA SER A 175 -5.49 6.92 15.67
C SER A 175 -5.25 8.30 15.07
N PHE A 176 -4.19 8.97 15.49
CA PHE A 176 -3.78 10.26 14.92
C PHE A 176 -3.42 10.13 13.44
N LEU A 177 -2.66 9.11 13.06
CA LEU A 177 -2.31 8.82 11.67
C LEU A 177 -3.53 8.36 10.85
N SER A 178 -4.46 7.60 11.45
CA SER A 178 -5.70 7.17 10.81
C SER A 178 -6.64 8.34 10.56
N ASN A 179 -6.68 9.33 11.45
CA ASN A 179 -7.41 10.58 11.21
C ASN A 179 -6.87 11.35 9.99
N HIS A 180 -5.63 11.09 9.56
CA HIS A 180 -5.02 11.73 8.39
C HIS A 180 -5.28 10.96 7.10
N SER A 181 -5.29 9.63 7.14
CA SER A 181 -5.87 8.84 6.03
C SER A 181 -7.36 9.16 5.88
N TYR A 182 -8.04 9.51 6.98
CA TYR A 182 -9.41 10.02 6.98
C TYR A 182 -9.55 11.34 6.21
N LEU A 183 -8.60 12.26 6.30
CA LEU A 183 -8.63 13.51 5.50
C LEU A 183 -8.50 13.24 4.01
N VAL A 184 -7.59 12.32 3.61
CA VAL A 184 -7.48 11.89 2.20
C VAL A 184 -8.77 11.22 1.74
N THR A 185 -9.30 10.29 2.54
CA THR A 185 -10.59 9.64 2.29
C THR A 185 -11.72 10.68 2.14
N ARG A 186 -11.78 11.67 3.04
CA ARG A 186 -12.81 12.73 2.98
C ARG A 186 -12.67 13.57 1.71
N GLN A 187 -11.45 13.95 1.32
CA GLN A 187 -11.20 14.66 0.07
C GLN A 187 -11.63 13.85 -1.16
N ILE A 188 -11.37 12.53 -1.15
CA ILE A 188 -11.82 11.63 -2.21
C ILE A 188 -13.36 11.63 -2.30
N VAL A 189 -14.05 11.45 -1.17
CA VAL A 189 -15.52 11.35 -1.12
C VAL A 189 -16.18 12.68 -1.49
N GLU A 190 -15.64 13.81 -1.01
CA GLU A 190 -16.18 15.15 -1.23
C GLU A 190 -15.83 15.74 -2.62
N ALA A 191 -14.90 15.11 -3.37
CA ALA A 191 -14.52 15.60 -4.70
C ALA A 191 -15.74 15.66 -5.64
N ALA A 192 -16.05 16.84 -6.15
CA ALA A 192 -17.19 17.07 -7.04
C ALA A 192 -16.89 16.69 -8.50
N ASP A 193 -15.63 16.67 -8.89
CA ASP A 193 -15.14 16.37 -10.23
C ASP A 193 -13.73 15.74 -10.19
N LEU A 194 -13.20 15.39 -11.36
CA LEU A 194 -11.88 14.76 -11.49
C LEU A 194 -10.74 15.72 -11.13
N ASP A 195 -10.93 17.03 -11.28
CA ASP A 195 -9.90 18.02 -10.96
C ASP A 195 -9.76 18.18 -9.44
N ALA A 196 -10.88 18.16 -8.72
CA ALA A 196 -10.91 18.12 -7.26
C ALA A 196 -10.33 16.81 -6.68
N LEU A 197 -10.36 15.70 -7.45
CA LEU A 197 -9.84 14.40 -7.03
C LEU A 197 -8.30 14.29 -7.19
N ALA A 198 -7.71 15.00 -8.14
CA ALA A 198 -6.27 14.93 -8.43
C ALA A 198 -5.36 15.26 -7.23
N PRO A 199 -5.62 16.28 -6.40
CA PRO A 199 -4.84 16.55 -5.18
C PRO A 199 -4.86 15.39 -4.18
N ALA A 200 -6.01 14.73 -3.98
CA ALA A 200 -6.12 13.57 -3.10
C ALA A 200 -5.25 12.40 -3.59
N ALA A 201 -5.25 12.16 -4.90
CA ALA A 201 -4.36 11.17 -5.51
C ALA A 201 -2.87 11.49 -5.27
N ALA A 202 -2.45 12.76 -5.32
CA ALA A 202 -1.09 13.16 -5.01
C ALA A 202 -0.73 12.95 -3.52
N GLN A 203 -1.70 13.12 -2.63
CA GLN A 203 -1.49 12.93 -1.19
C GLN A 203 -1.23 11.47 -0.82
N ILE A 204 -1.80 10.50 -1.52
CA ILE A 204 -1.53 9.07 -1.29
C ILE A 204 -0.02 8.79 -1.34
N ASN A 205 0.70 9.29 -2.35
CA ASN A 205 2.15 9.11 -2.46
C ASN A 205 2.92 9.71 -1.27
N ARG A 206 2.47 10.85 -0.75
CA ARG A 206 3.08 11.48 0.42
C ARG A 206 2.88 10.65 1.68
N VAL A 207 1.67 10.11 1.88
CA VAL A 207 1.38 9.20 3.00
C VAL A 207 2.28 7.96 2.93
N ILE A 208 2.48 7.38 1.74
CA ILE A 208 3.37 6.24 1.54
C ILE A 208 4.80 6.59 1.94
N ALA A 209 5.34 7.70 1.43
CA ALA A 209 6.70 8.14 1.73
C ALA A 209 6.92 8.35 3.24
N LEU A 210 5.93 8.94 3.91
CA LEU A 210 5.96 9.18 5.35
C LEU A 210 5.94 7.88 6.17
N LEU A 211 5.03 6.97 5.86
CA LEU A 211 4.93 5.67 6.54
C LEU A 211 6.20 4.84 6.34
N HIS A 212 6.78 4.90 5.14
CA HIS A 212 8.02 4.21 4.82
C HIS A 212 9.21 4.79 5.60
N ALA A 213 9.38 6.12 5.60
CA ALA A 213 10.41 6.81 6.38
C ALA A 213 10.28 6.54 7.90
N GLY A 214 9.04 6.36 8.40
CA GLY A 214 8.75 5.97 9.79
C GLY A 214 9.00 4.49 10.08
N GLY A 215 9.50 3.68 9.13
CA GLY A 215 9.80 2.26 9.34
C GLY A 215 8.57 1.38 9.48
N THR A 216 7.41 1.82 8.98
CA THR A 216 6.18 1.01 8.99
C THR A 216 6.36 -0.27 8.16
N ARG A 217 5.82 -1.39 8.63
CA ARG A 217 5.89 -2.68 7.93
C ARG A 217 5.24 -2.60 6.55
N MET A 218 5.90 -3.16 5.53
CA MET A 218 5.43 -3.12 4.13
C MET A 218 4.00 -3.61 3.95
N GLY A 219 3.62 -4.72 4.59
CA GLY A 219 2.26 -5.24 4.51
C GLY A 219 1.17 -4.31 5.11
N LEU A 220 1.51 -3.43 6.07
CA LEU A 220 0.58 -2.43 6.59
C LEU A 220 0.45 -1.25 5.62
N ILE A 221 1.57 -0.77 5.07
CA ILE A 221 1.56 0.28 4.05
C ILE A 221 0.72 -0.19 2.85
N ALA A 222 0.95 -1.41 2.36
CA ALA A 222 0.25 -1.97 1.22
C ALA A 222 -1.27 -2.02 1.42
N ARG A 223 -1.75 -2.49 2.57
CA ARG A 223 -3.19 -2.49 2.90
C ARG A 223 -3.80 -1.10 2.93
N LEU A 224 -3.09 -0.12 3.52
CA LEU A 224 -3.58 1.26 3.54
C LEU A 224 -3.66 1.85 2.13
N VAL A 225 -2.62 1.63 1.33
CA VAL A 225 -2.58 2.11 -0.07
C VAL A 225 -3.69 1.48 -0.89
N GLN A 226 -3.91 0.17 -0.78
CA GLN A 226 -5.01 -0.52 -1.45
C GLN A 226 -6.37 0.09 -1.09
N ALA A 227 -6.62 0.35 0.20
CA ALA A 227 -7.89 0.95 0.63
C ALA A 227 -8.09 2.37 0.06
N LEU A 228 -7.03 3.19 0.03
CA LEU A 228 -7.08 4.55 -0.52
C LEU A 228 -7.23 4.54 -2.05
N ASN A 229 -6.51 3.66 -2.74
CA ASN A 229 -6.61 3.51 -4.20
C ASN A 229 -7.99 3.00 -4.62
N ALA A 230 -8.56 2.03 -3.89
CA ALA A 230 -9.91 1.52 -4.15
C ALA A 230 -10.94 2.66 -4.08
N GLN A 231 -10.89 3.49 -3.02
CA GLN A 231 -11.77 4.66 -2.89
C GLN A 231 -11.55 5.69 -4.00
N LEU A 232 -10.30 5.95 -4.37
CA LEU A 232 -9.94 6.87 -5.45
C LEU A 232 -10.52 6.39 -6.79
N PHE A 233 -10.35 5.11 -7.11
CA PHE A 233 -10.85 4.52 -8.36
C PHE A 233 -12.37 4.43 -8.39
N GLU A 234 -12.98 4.05 -7.27
CA GLU A 234 -14.43 4.06 -7.11
C GLU A 234 -15.00 5.47 -7.37
N ARG A 235 -14.43 6.50 -6.71
CA ARG A 235 -14.89 7.87 -6.89
C ARG A 235 -14.67 8.38 -8.32
N ALA A 236 -13.51 8.10 -8.91
CA ALA A 236 -13.23 8.45 -10.29
C ALA A 236 -14.25 7.81 -11.26
N TRP A 237 -14.61 6.53 -11.04
CA TRP A 237 -15.62 5.85 -11.84
C TRP A 237 -17.00 6.47 -11.67
N GLN A 238 -17.42 6.75 -10.44
CA GLN A 238 -18.70 7.40 -10.14
C GLN A 238 -18.84 8.81 -10.77
N LEU A 239 -17.70 9.51 -10.96
CA LEU A 239 -17.69 10.84 -11.58
C LEU A 239 -17.79 10.79 -13.13
N VAL A 240 -17.36 9.70 -13.77
CA VAL A 240 -17.37 9.58 -15.23
C VAL A 240 -18.49 8.69 -15.76
N ALA A 241 -18.95 7.72 -14.98
CA ALA A 241 -19.96 6.76 -15.37
C ALA A 241 -21.36 7.19 -14.90
N PRO A 242 -22.38 7.07 -15.75
CA PRO A 242 -23.76 7.27 -15.32
C PRO A 242 -24.15 6.29 -14.22
N PRO A 243 -25.04 6.67 -13.28
CA PRO A 243 -25.46 5.79 -12.17
C PRO A 243 -26.01 4.43 -12.63
N ASP A 244 -26.70 4.38 -13.76
CA ASP A 244 -27.23 3.15 -14.33
C ASP A 244 -26.13 2.20 -14.83
N LEU A 245 -25.04 2.74 -15.40
CA LEU A 245 -23.84 1.95 -15.74
C LEU A 245 -23.17 1.40 -14.50
N VAL A 246 -23.02 2.21 -13.44
CA VAL A 246 -22.45 1.75 -12.16
C VAL A 246 -23.28 0.61 -11.56
N ALA A 247 -24.61 0.74 -11.55
CA ALA A 247 -25.52 -0.26 -10.99
C ALA A 247 -25.57 -1.58 -11.79
N ASN A 248 -25.25 -1.54 -13.09
CA ASN A 248 -25.29 -2.71 -13.98
C ASN A 248 -23.91 -3.18 -14.44
N SER A 249 -22.86 -2.82 -13.70
CA SER A 249 -21.50 -3.27 -13.97
C SER A 249 -20.71 -3.52 -12.69
N CYS A 250 -19.55 -4.16 -12.84
CA CYS A 250 -18.54 -4.24 -11.80
C CYS A 250 -17.21 -3.77 -12.38
N LEU A 251 -16.72 -2.63 -11.89
CA LEU A 251 -15.34 -2.21 -12.08
C LEU A 251 -14.45 -3.02 -11.14
N PHE A 252 -13.40 -3.62 -11.65
CA PHE A 252 -12.42 -4.34 -10.85
C PHE A 252 -10.99 -4.05 -11.29
N VAL A 253 -10.06 -4.18 -10.36
CA VAL A 253 -8.61 -4.05 -10.57
C VAL A 253 -7.93 -5.40 -10.51
N MET A 254 -6.75 -5.50 -11.11
CA MET A 254 -6.00 -6.74 -11.24
C MET A 254 -4.51 -6.51 -10.94
N GLY A 255 -3.66 -7.50 -11.18
CA GLY A 255 -2.22 -7.36 -11.00
C GLY A 255 -1.83 -7.00 -9.58
N SER A 256 -0.86 -6.11 -9.40
CA SER A 256 -0.38 -5.69 -8.07
C SER A 256 -1.44 -4.93 -7.27
N GLU A 257 -2.29 -4.14 -7.93
CA GLU A 257 -3.39 -3.44 -7.27
C GLU A 257 -4.43 -4.43 -6.76
N GLY A 258 -4.86 -5.38 -7.60
CA GLY A 258 -5.84 -6.41 -7.22
C GLY A 258 -5.35 -7.32 -6.08
N ARG A 259 -4.02 -7.51 -5.94
CA ARG A 259 -3.40 -8.25 -4.84
C ARG A 259 -3.18 -7.41 -3.58
N GLY A 260 -3.40 -6.10 -3.61
CA GLY A 260 -3.07 -5.21 -2.50
C GLY A 260 -1.57 -5.10 -2.22
N GLU A 261 -0.74 -5.19 -3.26
CA GLU A 261 0.72 -5.17 -3.19
C GLU A 261 1.33 -3.94 -3.89
N GLN A 262 0.49 -3.08 -4.46
CA GLN A 262 0.93 -1.85 -5.10
C GLN A 262 1.23 -0.78 -4.04
N LEU A 263 2.47 -0.34 -3.97
CA LEU A 263 2.91 0.71 -3.04
C LEU A 263 2.99 2.07 -3.73
N LEU A 264 3.63 2.13 -4.88
CA LEU A 264 3.67 3.33 -5.71
C LEU A 264 2.74 3.16 -6.90
N LYS A 265 2.39 4.27 -7.52
CA LYS A 265 1.57 4.28 -8.73
C LYS A 265 2.35 3.61 -9.86
N THR A 266 1.84 2.48 -10.30
CA THR A 266 2.32 1.75 -11.48
C THR A 266 1.26 1.80 -12.58
N ASP A 267 1.45 1.05 -13.66
CA ASP A 267 0.51 0.92 -14.75
C ASP A 267 -0.89 0.45 -14.29
N GLN A 268 -1.90 0.89 -15.03
CA GLN A 268 -3.29 0.52 -14.80
C GLN A 268 -3.51 -0.93 -15.21
N ASP A 269 -4.09 -1.74 -14.30
CA ASP A 269 -4.62 -3.07 -14.62
C ASP A 269 -6.06 -3.14 -14.12
N ASN A 270 -7.03 -2.85 -15.00
CA ASN A 270 -8.45 -2.81 -14.65
C ASN A 270 -9.35 -3.33 -15.76
N ALA A 271 -10.58 -3.70 -15.41
CA ALA A 271 -11.55 -4.23 -16.35
C ALA A 271 -12.98 -3.96 -15.87
N LEU A 272 -13.96 -4.23 -16.74
CA LEU A 272 -15.38 -4.00 -16.48
C LEU A 272 -16.20 -5.23 -16.86
N VAL A 273 -16.96 -5.77 -15.91
CA VAL A 273 -17.99 -6.79 -16.18
C VAL A 273 -19.34 -6.08 -16.24
N LEU A 274 -20.11 -6.37 -17.27
CA LEU A 274 -21.46 -5.84 -17.49
C LEU A 274 -22.50 -6.92 -17.16
N ARG A 275 -23.67 -6.50 -16.70
CA ARG A 275 -24.82 -7.39 -16.45
C ARG A 275 -25.33 -7.97 -17.76
N ASP A 276 -25.61 -9.26 -17.79
CA ASP A 276 -26.21 -9.94 -18.95
C ASP A 276 -27.59 -9.34 -19.29
N GLY A 277 -27.84 -9.15 -20.57
CA GLY A 277 -29.11 -8.61 -21.07
C GLY A 277 -29.32 -7.12 -20.86
N TRP A 278 -28.41 -6.42 -20.16
CA TRP A 278 -28.45 -4.96 -20.05
C TRP A 278 -27.69 -4.30 -21.21
N ALA A 279 -28.32 -3.28 -21.83
CA ALA A 279 -27.70 -2.55 -22.93
C ALA A 279 -26.87 -1.38 -22.39
N PRO A 280 -25.54 -1.37 -22.57
CA PRO A 280 -24.70 -0.27 -22.11
C PRO A 280 -24.97 1.00 -22.92
N PRO A 281 -24.63 2.19 -22.37
CA PRO A 281 -24.75 3.44 -23.09
C PRO A 281 -23.93 3.44 -24.38
N ALA A 282 -24.44 4.15 -25.41
CA ALA A 282 -23.80 4.18 -26.73
C ALA A 282 -22.38 4.76 -26.71
N ASP A 283 -22.07 5.60 -25.72
CA ASP A 283 -20.77 6.24 -25.51
C ASP A 283 -19.89 5.50 -24.48
N LEU A 284 -20.15 4.21 -24.20
CA LEU A 284 -19.37 3.41 -23.25
C LEU A 284 -17.86 3.50 -23.52
N ASP A 285 -17.42 3.48 -24.78
CA ASP A 285 -16.01 3.62 -25.14
C ASP A 285 -15.42 4.95 -24.65
N ALA A 286 -16.15 6.05 -24.83
CA ALA A 286 -15.72 7.36 -24.38
C ALA A 286 -15.70 7.48 -22.86
N ILE A 287 -16.66 6.86 -22.16
CA ILE A 287 -16.71 6.80 -20.69
C ILE A 287 -15.47 6.06 -20.17
N CYS A 288 -15.17 4.88 -20.72
CA CYS A 288 -14.03 4.07 -20.33
C CYS A 288 -12.69 4.77 -20.63
N GLN A 289 -12.60 5.49 -21.75
CA GLN A 289 -11.41 6.27 -22.08
C GLN A 289 -11.22 7.43 -21.10
N ARG A 290 -12.30 8.19 -20.77
CA ARG A 290 -12.23 9.26 -19.76
C ARG A 290 -11.74 8.76 -18.40
N PHE A 291 -12.15 7.57 -17.97
CA PHE A 291 -11.67 6.97 -16.73
C PHE A 291 -10.17 6.65 -16.82
N SER A 292 -9.72 5.99 -17.89
CA SER A 292 -8.28 5.68 -18.08
C SER A 292 -7.42 6.94 -18.14
N ASP A 293 -7.90 8.00 -18.80
CA ASP A 293 -7.21 9.29 -18.88
C ASP A 293 -7.15 9.98 -17.50
N ALA A 294 -8.23 9.88 -16.70
CA ALA A 294 -8.24 10.39 -15.33
C ALA A 294 -7.20 9.68 -14.47
N LEU A 295 -7.13 8.35 -14.53
CA LEU A 295 -6.11 7.60 -13.80
C LEU A 295 -4.69 7.95 -14.26
N ALA A 296 -4.47 8.18 -15.56
CA ALA A 296 -3.18 8.63 -16.09
C ALA A 296 -2.79 10.00 -15.50
N ARG A 297 -3.73 10.94 -15.42
CA ARG A 297 -3.55 12.25 -14.75
C ARG A 297 -3.24 12.11 -13.26
N PHE A 298 -3.81 11.11 -12.60
CA PHE A 298 -3.54 10.82 -11.18
C PHE A 298 -2.18 10.13 -10.98
N GLY A 299 -1.45 9.81 -12.05
CA GLY A 299 -0.13 9.22 -12.03
C GLY A 299 -0.11 7.70 -12.21
N TYR A 300 -1.20 7.07 -12.63
CA TYR A 300 -1.26 5.66 -13.04
C TYR A 300 -1.19 5.58 -14.57
N PRO A 301 -0.01 5.35 -15.16
CA PRO A 301 0.14 5.35 -16.62
C PRO A 301 -0.62 4.18 -17.26
N PRO A 302 -0.95 4.28 -18.56
CA PRO A 302 -1.56 3.18 -19.29
C PRO A 302 -0.71 1.91 -19.26
N CYS A 303 -1.37 0.75 -19.07
CA CYS A 303 -0.70 -0.55 -19.10
C CYS A 303 -0.13 -0.83 -20.50
N PRO A 304 1.18 -1.14 -20.64
CA PRO A 304 1.77 -1.52 -21.93
C PRO A 304 1.09 -2.74 -22.57
N GLY A 305 0.56 -3.66 -21.75
CA GLY A 305 -0.23 -4.81 -22.18
C GLY A 305 -1.68 -4.49 -22.54
N ARG A 306 -2.11 -3.23 -22.38
CA ARG A 306 -3.48 -2.78 -22.63
C ARG A 306 -4.53 -3.55 -21.80
N ILE A 307 -4.19 -3.93 -20.58
CA ILE A 307 -5.10 -4.57 -19.62
C ILE A 307 -5.88 -3.45 -18.91
N MET A 308 -6.78 -2.83 -19.64
CA MET A 308 -7.55 -1.69 -19.16
C MET A 308 -8.97 -1.74 -19.72
N LEU A 309 -9.92 -1.26 -18.96
CA LEU A 309 -11.32 -1.18 -19.39
C LEU A 309 -11.54 -0.28 -20.62
N SER A 310 -10.59 0.60 -20.97
CA SER A 310 -10.59 1.35 -22.25
C SER A 310 -10.33 0.43 -23.47
N ASN A 311 -9.74 -0.77 -23.25
CA ASN A 311 -9.62 -1.80 -24.27
C ASN A 311 -10.87 -2.70 -24.24
N PRO A 312 -11.64 -2.82 -25.36
CA PRO A 312 -12.82 -3.69 -25.43
C PRO A 312 -12.61 -5.13 -25.00
N GLU A 313 -11.38 -5.64 -25.14
CA GLU A 313 -10.99 -6.99 -24.71
C GLU A 313 -11.13 -7.23 -23.18
N TRP A 314 -11.26 -6.17 -22.39
CA TRP A 314 -11.42 -6.22 -20.95
C TRP A 314 -12.77 -5.64 -20.47
N ARG A 315 -13.77 -5.58 -21.39
CA ARG A 315 -15.14 -5.15 -21.10
C ARG A 315 -16.12 -6.12 -21.73
N HIS A 316 -16.78 -6.93 -20.94
CA HIS A 316 -17.73 -7.93 -21.46
C HIS A 316 -18.91 -8.09 -20.51
N ALA A 317 -20.05 -8.52 -21.04
CA ALA A 317 -21.12 -9.08 -20.24
C ALA A 317 -20.65 -10.37 -19.54
N VAL A 318 -21.29 -10.75 -18.43
CA VAL A 318 -20.91 -11.92 -17.64
C VAL A 318 -20.77 -13.16 -18.52
N ALA A 319 -21.74 -13.45 -19.38
CA ALA A 319 -21.74 -14.62 -20.25
C ALA A 319 -20.53 -14.65 -21.20
N ASP A 320 -20.22 -13.51 -21.83
CA ASP A 320 -19.09 -13.40 -22.75
C ASP A 320 -17.75 -13.46 -22.01
N PHE A 321 -17.65 -12.85 -20.81
CA PHE A 321 -16.45 -12.92 -19.98
C PHE A 321 -16.19 -14.36 -19.51
N ARG A 322 -17.23 -15.08 -19.11
CA ARG A 322 -17.14 -16.52 -18.77
C ARG A 322 -16.66 -17.35 -19.95
N LEU A 323 -17.19 -17.11 -21.16
CA LEU A 323 -16.74 -17.79 -22.37
C LEU A 323 -15.26 -17.48 -22.67
N ARG A 324 -14.82 -16.24 -22.46
CA ARG A 324 -13.44 -15.83 -22.62
C ARG A 324 -12.52 -16.51 -21.60
N ALA A 325 -12.90 -16.51 -20.33
CA ALA A 325 -12.16 -17.20 -19.28
C ALA A 325 -12.03 -18.72 -19.57
N ARG A 326 -13.09 -19.35 -20.08
CA ARG A 326 -13.02 -20.75 -20.55
C ARG A 326 -12.00 -20.93 -21.67
N ARG A 327 -11.88 -20.00 -22.62
CA ARG A 327 -10.87 -20.09 -23.70
C ARG A 327 -9.45 -20.02 -23.14
N TRP A 328 -9.19 -19.19 -22.13
CA TRP A 328 -7.87 -19.14 -21.48
C TRP A 328 -7.45 -20.50 -20.89
N LEU A 329 -8.41 -21.25 -20.38
CA LEU A 329 -8.19 -22.55 -19.76
C LEU A 329 -8.11 -23.70 -20.78
N LEU A 330 -8.99 -23.70 -21.78
CA LEU A 330 -9.11 -24.79 -22.73
C LEU A 330 -8.14 -24.68 -23.90
N MET A 331 -7.69 -23.48 -24.23
CA MET A 331 -6.73 -23.20 -25.32
C MET A 331 -5.53 -22.44 -24.78
N PRO A 332 -4.70 -23.08 -23.92
CA PRO A 332 -3.64 -22.39 -23.18
C PRO A 332 -2.49 -21.99 -24.12
N THR A 333 -2.47 -20.73 -24.51
CA THR A 333 -1.32 -20.05 -25.10
C THR A 333 -0.58 -19.26 -24.01
N ALA A 334 0.63 -18.77 -24.29
CA ALA A 334 1.35 -17.91 -23.34
C ALA A 334 0.53 -16.69 -22.95
N ASP A 335 -0.15 -16.05 -23.92
CA ASP A 335 -0.99 -14.87 -23.68
C ASP A 335 -2.25 -15.21 -22.84
N SER A 336 -2.88 -16.37 -23.12
CA SER A 336 -4.08 -16.77 -22.37
C SER A 336 -3.75 -17.19 -20.94
N LEU A 337 -2.63 -17.86 -20.71
CA LEU A 337 -2.18 -18.21 -19.35
C LEU A 337 -1.81 -16.95 -18.54
N MET A 338 -1.24 -15.95 -19.21
CA MET A 338 -0.96 -14.67 -18.55
C MET A 338 -2.25 -13.89 -18.26
N ALA A 339 -3.21 -13.86 -19.19
CA ALA A 339 -4.52 -13.25 -18.97
C ALA A 339 -5.24 -13.90 -17.78
N LEU A 340 -5.23 -15.23 -17.71
CA LEU A 340 -5.74 -15.98 -16.57
C LEU A 340 -5.01 -15.62 -15.29
N ALA A 341 -3.67 -15.57 -15.31
CA ALA A 341 -2.86 -15.22 -14.14
C ALA A 341 -3.21 -13.84 -13.60
N ILE A 342 -3.42 -12.87 -14.48
CA ILE A 342 -3.80 -11.50 -14.09
C ILE A 342 -5.24 -11.47 -13.58
N PHE A 343 -6.17 -12.18 -14.24
CA PHE A 343 -7.57 -12.27 -13.83
C PHE A 343 -7.75 -12.94 -12.45
N LEU A 344 -6.92 -13.91 -12.08
CA LEU A 344 -6.94 -14.52 -10.74
C LEU A 344 -6.63 -13.53 -9.61
N ASP A 345 -6.07 -12.36 -9.91
CA ASP A 345 -5.83 -11.29 -8.95
C ASP A 345 -6.99 -10.27 -8.92
N ALA A 346 -8.08 -10.50 -9.66
CA ALA A 346 -9.18 -9.56 -9.79
C ALA A 346 -9.79 -9.20 -8.42
N HIS A 347 -9.98 -7.91 -8.16
CA HIS A 347 -10.60 -7.37 -6.95
C HIS A 347 -11.63 -6.31 -7.34
N ALA A 348 -12.89 -6.50 -6.90
CA ALA A 348 -13.97 -5.57 -7.18
C ALA A 348 -13.74 -4.24 -6.48
N VAL A 349 -13.95 -3.13 -7.20
CA VAL A 349 -13.76 -1.77 -6.69
C VAL A 349 -15.08 -1.00 -6.64
N CYS A 350 -15.91 -1.08 -7.67
CA CYS A 350 -17.15 -0.31 -7.74
C CYS A 350 -18.23 -1.07 -8.51
N GLY A 351 -19.48 -0.89 -8.10
CA GLY A 351 -20.65 -1.52 -8.74
C GLY A 351 -21.04 -2.84 -8.09
N ASP A 352 -21.66 -3.73 -8.87
CA ASP A 352 -22.17 -5.01 -8.38
C ASP A 352 -21.08 -6.10 -8.43
N ALA A 353 -20.44 -6.35 -7.29
CA ALA A 353 -19.36 -7.34 -7.16
C ALA A 353 -19.81 -8.77 -7.53
N THR A 354 -21.11 -9.10 -7.41
CA THR A 354 -21.62 -10.43 -7.75
C THR A 354 -21.44 -10.78 -9.23
N LEU A 355 -21.33 -9.79 -10.11
CA LEU A 355 -21.05 -9.99 -11.53
C LEU A 355 -19.62 -10.54 -11.73
N LEU A 356 -18.65 -10.06 -10.97
CA LEU A 356 -17.29 -10.58 -11.00
C LEU A 356 -17.23 -11.99 -10.41
N ASP A 357 -17.95 -12.23 -9.30
CA ASP A 357 -17.98 -13.56 -8.66
C ASP A 357 -18.52 -14.62 -9.60
N GLN A 358 -19.56 -14.32 -10.39
CA GLN A 358 -20.08 -15.23 -11.41
C GLN A 358 -19.03 -15.63 -12.47
N VAL A 359 -18.15 -14.72 -12.85
CA VAL A 359 -17.04 -15.02 -13.79
C VAL A 359 -15.97 -15.84 -13.10
N ARG A 360 -15.64 -15.54 -11.84
CA ARG A 360 -14.69 -16.29 -11.03
C ARG A 360 -15.12 -17.75 -10.83
N ASP A 361 -16.39 -17.98 -10.47
CA ASP A 361 -16.94 -19.32 -10.26
C ASP A 361 -16.77 -20.17 -11.52
N ALA A 362 -17.02 -19.60 -12.70
CA ALA A 362 -16.82 -20.30 -13.96
C ALA A 362 -15.36 -20.68 -14.25
N VAL A 363 -14.39 -19.93 -13.71
CA VAL A 363 -12.95 -20.30 -13.76
C VAL A 363 -12.68 -21.46 -12.82
N TRP A 364 -13.18 -21.39 -11.58
CA TRP A 364 -12.96 -22.42 -10.57
C TRP A 364 -13.59 -23.77 -10.94
N ASP A 365 -14.77 -23.75 -11.58
CA ASP A 365 -15.45 -24.95 -12.06
C ASP A 365 -14.66 -25.72 -13.14
N LEU A 366 -13.80 -25.02 -13.89
CA LEU A 366 -13.03 -25.59 -15.00
C LEU A 366 -11.63 -26.08 -14.61
N VAL A 367 -11.15 -25.68 -13.45
CA VAL A 367 -9.81 -26.06 -12.96
C VAL A 367 -9.82 -27.45 -12.34
N ASP A 368 -11.00 -27.98 -11.96
CA ASP A 368 -11.13 -29.28 -11.33
C ASP A 368 -10.57 -30.40 -12.23
N ASP A 369 -9.73 -31.23 -11.63
CA ASP A 369 -9.14 -32.45 -12.23
C ASP A 369 -8.33 -32.21 -13.53
N ASN A 370 -7.75 -31.01 -13.71
CA ASN A 370 -6.96 -30.71 -14.90
C ASN A 370 -5.47 -30.50 -14.58
N ASP A 371 -4.79 -31.58 -14.21
CA ASP A 371 -3.35 -31.53 -13.85
C ASP A 371 -2.48 -31.01 -15.01
N ALA A 372 -2.82 -31.30 -16.26
CA ALA A 372 -2.07 -30.81 -17.42
C ALA A 372 -2.16 -29.29 -17.56
N LEU A 373 -3.33 -28.70 -17.30
CA LEU A 373 -3.48 -27.24 -17.25
C LEU A 373 -2.69 -26.64 -16.10
N LEU A 374 -2.79 -27.21 -14.90
CA LEU A 374 -2.07 -26.75 -13.73
C LEU A 374 -0.55 -26.79 -13.94
N ALA A 375 -0.04 -27.84 -14.56
CA ALA A 375 1.38 -27.96 -14.91
C ALA A 375 1.80 -26.88 -15.92
N ARG A 376 1.04 -26.66 -17.00
CA ARG A 376 1.30 -25.60 -17.98
C ARG A 376 1.22 -24.21 -17.35
N PHE A 377 0.23 -23.97 -16.49
CA PHE A 377 0.11 -22.71 -15.78
C PHE A 377 1.30 -22.48 -14.84
N ALA A 378 1.72 -23.49 -14.08
CA ALA A 378 2.88 -23.41 -13.21
C ALA A 378 4.19 -23.23 -14.01
N ALA A 379 4.33 -23.82 -15.20
CA ALA A 379 5.52 -23.71 -16.03
C ALA A 379 5.84 -22.28 -16.47
N VAL A 380 4.85 -21.37 -16.47
CA VAL A 380 5.07 -19.94 -16.75
C VAL A 380 6.05 -19.29 -15.74
N VAL A 381 6.26 -19.88 -14.57
CA VAL A 381 7.29 -19.45 -13.60
C VAL A 381 8.70 -19.43 -14.20
N ASN A 382 8.94 -20.26 -15.23
CA ASN A 382 10.21 -20.36 -15.94
C ASN A 382 10.30 -19.46 -17.20
N ALA A 383 9.26 -18.67 -17.49
CA ALA A 383 9.17 -17.85 -18.71
C ALA A 383 10.36 -16.90 -18.94
N PHE A 384 11.16 -16.64 -17.91
CA PHE A 384 12.35 -15.79 -17.96
C PHE A 384 13.68 -16.57 -17.88
N GLU A 385 13.63 -17.89 -17.74
CA GLU A 385 14.82 -18.74 -17.78
C GLU A 385 15.16 -19.07 -19.25
N GLY A 386 15.79 -18.18 -19.96
CA GLY A 386 16.15 -18.39 -21.37
C GLY A 386 15.68 -17.29 -22.32
N ALA A 387 15.20 -16.19 -21.81
CA ALA A 387 14.67 -15.07 -22.61
C ALA A 387 15.71 -14.35 -23.50
N ALA A 388 16.95 -14.84 -23.58
CA ALA A 388 17.93 -14.39 -24.57
C ALA A 388 17.71 -15.00 -25.96
N GLU A 389 16.95 -16.08 -26.12
CA GLU A 389 16.88 -16.84 -27.38
C GLU A 389 15.52 -16.94 -28.07
N ALA A 390 14.42 -16.53 -27.45
CA ALA A 390 13.10 -16.64 -28.09
C ALA A 390 12.27 -15.37 -27.92
N ALA A 391 12.54 -14.39 -28.75
CA ALA A 391 11.65 -13.24 -28.98
C ALA A 391 10.37 -13.72 -29.70
N GLN A 392 9.40 -14.31 -28.98
CA GLN A 392 8.06 -14.46 -29.51
C GLN A 392 7.26 -13.19 -29.27
N PRO A 393 6.56 -12.64 -30.28
CA PRO A 393 5.80 -11.41 -30.17
C PRO A 393 4.46 -11.63 -29.45
N GLY A 394 4.47 -11.64 -28.11
CA GLY A 394 3.27 -11.65 -27.30
C GLY A 394 3.04 -10.30 -26.62
N TRP A 395 1.78 -9.92 -26.34
CA TRP A 395 1.44 -8.67 -25.64
C TRP A 395 2.03 -8.62 -24.21
N TRP A 396 2.19 -9.75 -23.56
CA TRP A 396 2.78 -9.88 -22.23
C TRP A 396 4.28 -9.54 -22.21
N ASN A 397 5.01 -9.73 -23.32
CA ASN A 397 6.37 -9.21 -23.45
C ASN A 397 6.44 -7.69 -23.32
N ARG A 398 5.40 -6.96 -23.73
CA ARG A 398 5.30 -5.51 -23.57
C ARG A 398 5.09 -5.08 -22.12
N ILE A 399 4.38 -5.87 -21.31
CA ILE A 399 4.22 -5.63 -19.86
C ILE A 399 5.56 -5.77 -19.14
N LEU A 400 6.37 -6.73 -19.59
CA LEU A 400 7.61 -7.11 -18.93
C LEU A 400 8.84 -6.36 -19.47
N HIS A 401 8.72 -5.82 -20.68
CA HIS A 401 9.72 -5.00 -21.35
C HIS A 401 9.08 -3.69 -21.84
N PRO A 402 8.74 -2.74 -20.96
CA PRO A 402 8.37 -1.41 -21.43
C PRO A 402 9.58 -0.85 -22.20
N LEU A 403 9.37 -0.56 -23.49
CA LEU A 403 10.38 0.07 -24.34
C LEU A 403 10.68 1.47 -23.79
N GLN A 404 11.74 1.60 -23.03
CA GLN A 404 12.38 2.89 -22.81
C GLN A 404 13.44 3.07 -23.92
N PRO A 405 13.23 4.02 -24.85
CA PRO A 405 14.25 4.31 -25.85
C PRO A 405 15.45 4.94 -25.15
N GLY A 406 16.59 4.25 -25.14
CA GLY A 406 17.88 4.85 -24.81
C GLY A 406 18.60 4.38 -23.56
N GLN A 407 18.18 3.32 -22.85
CA GLN A 407 19.00 2.76 -21.78
C GLN A 407 19.81 1.57 -22.28
N ALA A 408 21.13 1.74 -22.22
CA ALA A 408 22.10 0.67 -22.42
C ALA A 408 21.85 -0.47 -21.41
N ALA A 409 21.93 -1.71 -21.90
CA ALA A 409 21.68 -2.94 -21.16
C ALA A 409 22.83 -3.27 -20.19
N ASP A 410 23.17 -2.36 -19.27
CA ASP A 410 24.21 -2.61 -18.27
C ASP A 410 23.63 -2.63 -16.85
N ALA A 411 23.67 -3.83 -16.27
CA ALA A 411 23.71 -4.16 -14.84
C ALA A 411 22.48 -3.88 -13.96
N ALA A 412 21.35 -3.37 -14.40
CA ALA A 412 20.15 -3.25 -13.58
C ALA A 412 19.47 -4.63 -13.47
N LEU A 413 19.47 -5.22 -12.27
CA LEU A 413 18.70 -6.43 -12.00
C LEU A 413 17.21 -6.12 -12.10
N ASP A 414 16.52 -6.72 -13.09
CA ASP A 414 15.07 -6.64 -13.16
C ASP A 414 14.43 -7.48 -12.03
N LEU A 415 14.21 -6.85 -10.88
CA LEU A 415 13.60 -7.50 -9.72
C LEU A 415 12.22 -8.08 -10.04
N LYS A 416 11.48 -7.49 -10.99
CA LYS A 416 10.17 -7.99 -11.41
C LYS A 416 10.33 -9.39 -12.02
N LYS A 417 11.34 -9.60 -12.88
CA LYS A 417 11.58 -10.88 -13.56
C LYS A 417 12.29 -11.90 -12.69
N ALA A 418 13.32 -11.48 -11.98
CA ALA A 418 14.17 -12.39 -11.23
C ALA A 418 13.55 -12.84 -9.89
N GLY A 419 12.72 -11.99 -9.26
CA GLY A 419 12.20 -12.18 -7.91
C GLY A 419 10.70 -12.18 -7.81
N VAL A 420 10.06 -11.04 -8.06
CA VAL A 420 8.64 -10.84 -7.78
C VAL A 420 7.75 -11.75 -8.63
N PHE A 421 7.98 -11.80 -9.95
CA PHE A 421 7.14 -12.58 -10.84
C PHE A 421 7.17 -14.08 -10.52
N PRO A 422 8.33 -14.76 -10.42
CA PRO A 422 8.33 -16.18 -10.11
C PRO A 422 7.77 -16.50 -8.72
N LEU A 423 7.95 -15.62 -7.72
CA LEU A 423 7.36 -15.79 -6.40
C LEU A 423 5.84 -15.70 -6.49
N VAL A 424 5.30 -14.59 -7.00
CA VAL A 424 3.86 -14.32 -7.08
C VAL A 424 3.16 -15.35 -7.97
N HIS A 425 3.72 -15.65 -9.14
CA HIS A 425 3.13 -16.62 -10.06
C HIS A 425 3.16 -18.05 -9.51
N GLY A 426 4.25 -18.44 -8.86
CA GLY A 426 4.34 -19.75 -8.23
C GLY A 426 3.35 -19.94 -7.08
N VAL A 427 3.17 -18.93 -6.23
CA VAL A 427 2.14 -18.93 -5.18
C VAL A 427 0.74 -19.00 -5.80
N ARG A 428 0.49 -18.26 -6.88
CA ARG A 428 -0.77 -18.29 -7.62
C ARG A 428 -1.07 -19.68 -8.20
N ALA A 429 -0.05 -20.37 -8.75
CA ALA A 429 -0.20 -21.73 -9.27
C ALA A 429 -0.56 -22.72 -8.16
N LEU A 430 0.10 -22.64 -7.00
CA LEU A 430 -0.27 -23.47 -5.84
C LEU A 430 -1.66 -23.14 -5.31
N ALA A 431 -2.02 -21.85 -5.27
CA ALA A 431 -3.34 -21.40 -4.84
C ALA A 431 -4.44 -21.91 -5.79
N LEU A 432 -4.21 -21.86 -7.11
CA LEU A 432 -5.11 -22.40 -8.11
C LEU A 432 -5.31 -23.91 -7.92
N ALA A 433 -4.22 -24.67 -7.76
CA ALA A 433 -4.28 -26.12 -7.52
C ALA A 433 -4.93 -26.51 -6.18
N ALA A 434 -4.88 -25.62 -5.19
CA ALA A 434 -5.48 -25.84 -3.87
C ALA A 434 -6.86 -25.16 -3.71
N ARG A 435 -7.41 -24.56 -4.77
CA ARG A 435 -8.69 -23.79 -4.76
C ARG A 435 -8.71 -22.65 -3.74
N VAL A 436 -7.59 -22.00 -3.51
CA VAL A 436 -7.48 -20.83 -2.64
C VAL A 436 -7.89 -19.59 -3.42
N GLN A 437 -9.01 -19.00 -3.07
CA GLN A 437 -9.61 -17.86 -3.78
C GLN A 437 -9.07 -16.49 -3.35
N ALA A 438 -8.24 -16.42 -2.31
CA ALA A 438 -7.58 -15.17 -1.90
C ALA A 438 -6.82 -14.54 -3.07
N THR A 439 -6.80 -13.21 -3.14
CA THR A 439 -6.09 -12.48 -4.21
C THR A 439 -4.66 -12.11 -3.82
N GLY A 440 -4.42 -11.67 -2.59
CA GLY A 440 -3.11 -11.27 -2.09
C GLY A 440 -2.13 -12.43 -1.96
N THR A 441 -0.87 -12.21 -2.30
CA THR A 441 0.15 -13.28 -2.24
C THR A 441 0.38 -13.78 -0.82
N ALA A 442 0.48 -12.88 0.17
CA ALA A 442 0.64 -13.26 1.58
C ALA A 442 -0.58 -14.03 2.11
N GLU A 443 -1.79 -13.66 1.70
CA GLU A 443 -3.04 -14.33 2.07
C GLU A 443 -3.12 -15.73 1.45
N ARG A 444 -2.73 -15.86 0.17
CA ARG A 444 -2.61 -17.17 -0.50
C ARG A 444 -1.62 -18.07 0.22
N VAL A 445 -0.44 -17.53 0.58
CA VAL A 445 0.56 -18.29 1.35
C VAL A 445 0.00 -18.76 2.68
N ALA A 446 -0.67 -17.89 3.44
CA ALA A 446 -1.28 -18.25 4.72
C ALA A 446 -2.34 -19.36 4.56
N ALA A 447 -3.21 -19.26 3.55
CA ALA A 447 -4.22 -20.28 3.25
C ALA A 447 -3.58 -21.62 2.82
N LEU A 448 -2.52 -21.58 2.00
CA LEU A 448 -1.78 -22.78 1.56
C LEU A 448 -1.09 -23.49 2.74
N VAL A 449 -0.51 -22.73 3.67
CA VAL A 449 0.08 -23.28 4.90
C VAL A 449 -0.98 -23.90 5.78
N ALA A 450 -2.11 -23.22 5.99
CA ALA A 450 -3.24 -23.72 6.78
C ALA A 450 -3.83 -25.02 6.19
N ALA A 451 -3.86 -25.13 4.86
CA ALA A 451 -4.31 -26.33 4.13
C ALA A 451 -3.24 -27.44 4.03
N GLY A 452 -2.06 -27.27 4.63
CA GLY A 452 -0.96 -28.23 4.55
C GLY A 452 -0.37 -28.42 3.15
N ARG A 453 -0.61 -27.47 2.24
CA ARG A 453 -0.14 -27.50 0.84
C ARG A 453 1.24 -26.83 0.66
N LEU A 454 1.67 -26.06 1.65
CA LEU A 454 2.96 -25.38 1.69
C LEU A 454 3.56 -25.51 3.11
N PRO A 455 4.83 -25.88 3.29
CA PRO A 455 5.47 -25.91 4.60
C PRO A 455 5.47 -24.51 5.24
N ALA A 456 5.19 -24.42 6.54
CA ALA A 456 5.08 -23.15 7.25
C ALA A 456 6.38 -22.31 7.16
N ALA A 457 7.55 -22.95 7.26
CA ALA A 457 8.84 -22.28 7.13
C ALA A 457 9.01 -21.64 5.74
N MET A 458 8.69 -22.37 4.67
CA MET A 458 8.73 -21.85 3.31
C MET A 458 7.70 -20.72 3.12
N GLY A 459 6.52 -20.86 3.71
CA GLY A 459 5.50 -19.80 3.66
C GLY A 459 6.01 -18.48 4.26
N GLN A 460 6.64 -18.54 5.44
CA GLN A 460 7.23 -17.36 6.08
C GLN A 460 8.35 -16.76 5.23
N GLU A 461 9.27 -17.59 4.73
CA GLU A 461 10.36 -17.13 3.86
C GLU A 461 9.85 -16.43 2.59
N LEU A 462 8.79 -16.94 1.97
CA LEU A 462 8.18 -16.32 0.78
C LEU A 462 7.58 -14.95 1.08
N VAL A 463 6.86 -14.79 2.20
CA VAL A 463 6.30 -13.50 2.62
C VAL A 463 7.40 -12.51 2.95
N ASP A 464 8.46 -12.93 3.62
CA ASP A 464 9.61 -12.09 3.95
C ASP A 464 10.34 -11.64 2.67
N ALA A 465 10.58 -12.57 1.71
CA ALA A 465 11.17 -12.25 0.41
C ALA A 465 10.30 -11.25 -0.39
N LEU A 466 8.97 -11.43 -0.40
CA LEU A 466 8.04 -10.49 -1.02
C LEU A 466 8.19 -9.08 -0.42
N HIS A 467 8.23 -8.97 0.91
CA HIS A 467 8.39 -7.69 1.59
C HIS A 467 9.75 -7.04 1.31
N VAL A 468 10.82 -7.82 1.16
CA VAL A 468 12.14 -7.30 0.73
C VAL A 468 12.05 -6.71 -0.67
N PHE A 469 11.46 -7.41 -1.63
CA PHE A 469 11.27 -6.90 -2.98
C PHE A 469 10.41 -5.64 -3.01
N MET A 470 9.30 -5.63 -2.27
CA MET A 470 8.41 -4.47 -2.17
C MET A 470 9.14 -3.25 -1.60
N ARG A 471 9.95 -3.44 -0.54
CA ARG A 471 10.74 -2.37 0.06
C ARG A 471 11.77 -1.81 -0.91
N LEU A 472 12.56 -2.66 -1.55
CA LEU A 472 13.60 -2.22 -2.50
C LEU A 472 13.00 -1.46 -3.69
N LYS A 473 11.85 -1.90 -4.20
CA LYS A 473 11.11 -1.18 -5.26
C LYS A 473 10.59 0.17 -4.77
N LEU A 474 10.06 0.23 -3.55
CA LEU A 474 9.59 1.48 -2.95
C LEU A 474 10.75 2.47 -2.77
N ASP A 475 11.89 2.02 -2.24
CA ASP A 475 13.09 2.85 -2.05
C ASP A 475 13.57 3.43 -3.39
N ALA A 476 13.66 2.57 -4.43
CA ALA A 476 14.08 3.00 -5.76
C ALA A 476 13.08 3.99 -6.40
N GLY A 477 11.78 3.72 -6.27
CA GLY A 477 10.74 4.58 -6.81
C GLY A 477 10.67 5.95 -6.12
N LEU A 478 10.79 6.00 -4.79
CA LEU A 478 10.84 7.28 -4.05
C LEU A 478 12.10 8.09 -4.39
N ALA A 479 13.25 7.42 -4.53
CA ALA A 479 14.50 8.08 -4.97
C ALA A 479 14.37 8.62 -6.40
N SER A 480 13.75 7.85 -7.31
CA SER A 480 13.47 8.27 -8.68
C SER A 480 12.56 9.50 -8.72
N GLN A 481 11.45 9.49 -7.96
CA GLN A 481 10.52 10.63 -7.85
C GLN A 481 11.21 11.89 -7.31
N ALA A 482 12.08 11.75 -6.30
CA ALA A 482 12.87 12.86 -5.76
C ALA A 482 13.82 13.47 -6.80
N ALA A 483 14.29 12.64 -7.76
CA ALA A 483 15.12 13.07 -8.89
C ALA A 483 14.33 13.53 -10.13
N GLY A 484 12.99 13.62 -10.03
CA GLY A 484 12.10 14.01 -11.14
C GLY A 484 11.82 12.90 -12.15
N GLY A 485 12.17 11.65 -11.83
CA GLY A 485 11.89 10.46 -12.65
C GLY A 485 10.60 9.72 -12.22
N SER A 486 10.25 8.67 -12.97
CA SER A 486 9.05 7.84 -12.71
C SER A 486 9.35 6.34 -12.62
N GLY A 487 10.61 5.91 -12.65
CA GLY A 487 11.01 4.50 -12.63
C GLY A 487 11.12 3.93 -11.22
N ASP A 488 10.84 2.63 -11.06
CA ASP A 488 11.04 1.84 -9.84
C ASP A 488 12.10 0.72 -10.04
N ALA A 489 12.93 0.86 -11.06
CA ALA A 489 14.00 -0.08 -11.36
C ALA A 489 15.08 -0.02 -10.27
N VAL A 490 15.43 -1.18 -9.74
CA VAL A 490 16.43 -1.30 -8.68
C VAL A 490 17.80 -1.55 -9.28
N ASP A 491 18.70 -0.59 -9.10
CA ASP A 491 20.11 -0.75 -9.44
C ASP A 491 20.84 -1.46 -8.29
N ALA A 492 21.14 -2.73 -8.49
CA ALA A 492 21.83 -3.55 -7.48
C ALA A 492 23.23 -3.01 -7.12
N SER A 493 23.88 -2.24 -8.00
CA SER A 493 25.19 -1.65 -7.75
C SER A 493 25.14 -0.52 -6.72
N ARG A 494 24.00 0.16 -6.62
CA ARG A 494 23.76 1.28 -5.69
C ARG A 494 23.24 0.84 -4.31
N LEU A 495 22.86 -0.42 -4.15
CA LEU A 495 22.40 -0.94 -2.88
C LEU A 495 23.53 -0.98 -1.85
N GLY A 496 23.21 -0.63 -0.60
CA GLY A 496 24.08 -0.86 0.55
C GLY A 496 24.37 -2.35 0.76
N THR A 497 25.41 -2.66 1.54
CA THR A 497 25.81 -4.06 1.80
C THR A 497 24.65 -4.87 2.37
N LEU A 498 23.94 -4.34 3.36
CA LEU A 498 22.81 -5.02 4.00
C LEU A 498 21.67 -5.30 3.01
N ASP A 499 21.28 -4.33 2.19
CA ASP A 499 20.20 -4.50 1.22
C ASP A 499 20.59 -5.48 0.10
N ARG A 500 21.86 -5.51 -0.26
CA ARG A 500 22.39 -6.47 -1.24
C ARG A 500 22.38 -7.89 -0.69
N ASP A 501 22.70 -8.08 0.60
CA ASP A 501 22.62 -9.37 1.27
C ASP A 501 21.17 -9.85 1.39
N LEU A 502 20.25 -8.98 1.82
CA LEU A 502 18.81 -9.28 1.87
C LEU A 502 18.23 -9.63 0.49
N LEU A 503 18.64 -8.92 -0.55
CA LEU A 503 18.24 -9.23 -1.93
C LEU A 503 18.74 -10.60 -2.36
N ARG A 504 20.00 -10.93 -2.09
CA ARG A 504 20.56 -12.25 -2.41
C ARG A 504 19.82 -13.37 -1.70
N ASP A 505 19.51 -13.19 -0.41
CA ASP A 505 18.78 -14.17 0.39
C ASP A 505 17.34 -14.33 -0.12
N ALA A 506 16.65 -13.24 -0.46
CA ALA A 506 15.31 -13.30 -1.05
C ALA A 506 15.31 -14.03 -2.41
N LEU A 507 16.31 -13.78 -3.26
CA LEU A 507 16.44 -14.50 -4.54
C LEU A 507 16.76 -15.99 -4.32
N ALA A 508 17.52 -16.35 -3.27
CA ALA A 508 17.77 -17.75 -2.91
C ALA A 508 16.47 -18.46 -2.47
N VAL A 509 15.58 -17.78 -1.74
CA VAL A 509 14.25 -18.29 -1.40
C VAL A 509 13.46 -18.58 -2.68
N VAL A 510 13.41 -17.64 -3.62
CA VAL A 510 12.71 -17.81 -4.91
C VAL A 510 13.27 -19.02 -5.68
N LYS A 511 14.61 -19.20 -5.71
CA LYS A 511 15.25 -20.35 -6.36
C LYS A 511 14.83 -21.68 -5.71
N ARG A 512 14.81 -21.77 -4.38
CA ARG A 512 14.34 -22.98 -3.67
C ARG A 512 12.86 -23.25 -3.95
N PHE A 513 12.04 -22.19 -3.98
CA PHE A 513 10.62 -22.28 -4.27
C PHE A 513 10.34 -22.77 -5.70
N LYS A 514 11.10 -22.30 -6.70
CA LYS A 514 11.02 -22.83 -8.07
C LYS A 514 11.35 -24.34 -8.11
N GLY A 515 12.30 -24.81 -7.33
CA GLY A 515 12.59 -26.24 -7.19
C GLY A 515 11.39 -27.04 -6.64
N LEU A 516 10.70 -26.50 -5.63
CA LEU A 516 9.48 -27.09 -5.08
C LEU A 516 8.37 -27.16 -6.15
N LEU A 517 8.18 -26.09 -6.93
CA LEU A 517 7.18 -26.07 -8.02
C LEU A 517 7.49 -27.07 -9.12
N ARG A 518 8.77 -27.21 -9.53
CA ARG A 518 9.23 -28.23 -10.50
C ARG A 518 8.84 -29.62 -10.05
N GLN A 519 9.11 -29.97 -8.80
CA GLN A 519 8.74 -31.23 -8.20
C GLN A 519 7.23 -31.43 -8.13
N ARG A 520 6.49 -30.41 -7.66
CA ARG A 520 5.05 -30.50 -7.41
C ARG A 520 4.22 -30.65 -8.70
N PHE A 521 4.62 -29.97 -9.76
CA PHE A 521 3.89 -29.91 -11.03
C PHE A 521 4.58 -30.70 -12.15
N HIS A 522 5.65 -31.44 -11.84
CA HIS A 522 6.40 -32.25 -12.81
C HIS A 522 6.86 -31.43 -14.04
N LEU A 523 7.38 -30.20 -13.80
CA LEU A 523 7.68 -29.25 -14.86
C LEU A 523 8.78 -29.70 -15.83
N ASP A 524 9.56 -30.72 -15.47
CA ASP A 524 10.56 -31.31 -16.36
C ASP A 524 9.95 -32.19 -17.47
N ALA A 525 8.64 -32.47 -17.40
CA ALA A 525 7.88 -33.25 -18.36
C ALA A 525 6.95 -32.39 -19.23
N VAL A 526 6.89 -31.09 -19.02
CA VAL A 526 6.08 -30.11 -19.74
C VAL A 526 6.98 -29.25 -20.62
#